data_01e19782286c5fd9efb27ded50d68cd7
#
_entry.id   01e19782286c5fd9efb27ded50d68cd7
#
_cell.length_a   1.000
_cell.length_b   1.000
_cell.length_c   1.000
_cell.angle_alpha   90.00
_cell.angle_beta   90.00
_cell.angle_gamma   90.00
#
_symmetry.space_group_name_H-M   'P 1'
#
loop_
_entity.id
_entity.type
_entity.pdbx_description
1 polymer ?
#
loop_
_entity_poly.entity_id
_entity_poly.type
_entity_poly.pdbx_seq_one_letter_code
_entity_poly.pdbx_strand_id
1 'polypeptide(L)'
;MAATPAQRVAVLSLHTSPLAQPGVGDGGGMNVYVRELTSSLARLGVECTTYTRAWKRDLPDVVEIEPNHRLVHVRAGDVDLPKEQLINIVPEFTDAVGHHVRTHSRAQVIHANYWLSGLAGHQLKHELNLPLVTTFHTLARVGNARRR
;
A
#
# COMPACT_ATOMS: atom_id res chain seq x y z
N MET A 1 -16.65 -17.30 21.58
CA MET A 1 -15.57 -16.34 21.85
C MET A 1 -15.47 -15.34 20.71
N ALA A 2 -15.35 -14.07 20.99
CA ALA A 2 -15.11 -13.07 19.97
C ALA A 2 -13.73 -13.28 19.33
N ALA A 3 -13.63 -13.08 18.02
CA ALA A 3 -12.34 -13.12 17.33
C ALA A 3 -11.41 -12.04 17.89
N THR A 4 -10.13 -12.35 18.03
CA THR A 4 -9.12 -11.37 18.42
C THR A 4 -9.00 -10.31 17.31
N PRO A 5 -9.09 -9.01 17.62
CA PRO A 5 -8.90 -7.98 16.61
C PRO A 5 -7.53 -8.09 15.95
N ALA A 6 -7.44 -7.77 14.67
CA ALA A 6 -6.16 -7.70 13.97
C ALA A 6 -5.29 -6.62 14.61
N GLN A 7 -4.08 -6.97 15.01
CA GLN A 7 -3.13 -6.08 15.67
C GLN A 7 -2.05 -5.56 14.72
N ARG A 8 -1.89 -6.19 13.56
CA ARG A 8 -0.89 -5.84 12.56
C ARG A 8 -1.52 -5.81 11.17
N VAL A 9 -1.41 -4.69 10.51
CA VAL A 9 -2.03 -4.43 9.21
C VAL A 9 -0.96 -4.07 8.19
N ALA A 10 -1.02 -4.70 7.01
CA ALA A 10 -0.26 -4.28 5.84
C ALA A 10 -1.13 -3.38 4.97
N VAL A 11 -0.75 -2.12 4.84
CA VAL A 11 -1.45 -1.14 4.01
C VAL A 11 -0.71 -1.02 2.68
N LEU A 12 -1.40 -1.27 1.58
CA LEU A 12 -0.80 -1.18 0.25
C LEU A 12 -1.23 0.12 -0.43
N SER A 13 -0.26 0.92 -0.83
CA SER A 13 -0.42 2.13 -1.62
C SER A 13 0.69 2.18 -2.67
N LEU A 14 0.58 1.31 -3.68
CA LEU A 14 1.64 1.05 -4.65
C LEU A 14 2.04 2.30 -5.42
N HIS A 15 1.05 2.99 -6.00
CA HIS A 15 1.29 4.02 -7.02
C HIS A 15 1.62 5.40 -6.47
N THR A 16 1.39 5.65 -5.19
CA THR A 16 1.67 6.95 -4.57
C THR A 16 2.00 6.79 -3.10
N SER A 17 2.94 7.60 -2.63
CA SER A 17 3.35 7.62 -1.23
C SER A 17 2.37 8.42 -0.38
N PRO A 18 1.94 7.89 0.79
CA PRO A 18 1.16 8.68 1.75
C PRO A 18 1.91 9.89 2.30
N LEU A 19 3.23 9.94 2.13
CA LEU A 19 4.05 11.10 2.50
C LEU A 19 4.12 12.17 1.40
N ALA A 20 3.59 11.88 0.19
CA ALA A 20 3.53 12.88 -0.86
C ALA A 20 2.62 14.02 -0.46
N GLN A 21 3.00 15.25 -0.85
CA GLN A 21 2.21 16.43 -0.52
C GLN A 21 0.85 16.40 -1.25
N PRO A 22 -0.26 16.76 -0.56
CA PRO A 22 -1.55 16.89 -1.22
C PRO A 22 -1.51 17.87 -2.39
N GLY A 23 -2.18 17.52 -3.48
CA GLY A 23 -2.23 18.35 -4.67
C GLY A 23 -1.08 18.17 -5.64
N VAL A 24 -0.10 17.32 -5.34
CA VAL A 24 1.00 16.99 -6.25
C VAL A 24 0.71 15.63 -6.90
N GLY A 25 0.58 15.63 -8.22
CA GLY A 25 0.27 14.41 -8.99
C GLY A 25 -1.08 13.80 -8.63
N ASP A 26 -1.14 12.47 -8.66
CA ASP A 26 -2.36 11.69 -8.39
C ASP A 26 -2.59 11.43 -6.88
N GLY A 27 -1.78 12.05 -6.01
CA GLY A 27 -1.74 11.71 -4.60
C GLY A 27 -2.80 12.32 -3.70
N GLY A 28 -3.49 13.35 -4.15
CA GLY A 28 -4.43 14.22 -3.41
C GLY A 28 -5.22 13.59 -2.26
N GLY A 29 -6.53 13.42 -2.48
CA GLY A 29 -7.45 12.96 -1.44
C GLY A 29 -7.18 11.54 -0.96
N MET A 30 -6.67 10.66 -1.82
CA MET A 30 -6.33 9.29 -1.42
C MET A 30 -5.19 9.26 -0.40
N ASN A 31 -4.15 10.06 -0.60
CA ASN A 31 -3.02 10.10 0.33
C ASN A 31 -3.43 10.62 1.70
N VAL A 32 -4.28 11.64 1.75
CA VAL A 32 -4.85 12.15 3.00
C VAL A 32 -5.66 11.07 3.69
N TYR A 33 -6.54 10.40 2.96
CA TYR A 33 -7.38 9.32 3.50
C TYR A 33 -6.53 8.19 4.09
N VAL A 34 -5.58 7.67 3.32
CA VAL A 34 -4.72 6.56 3.76
C VAL A 34 -3.92 6.95 5.00
N ARG A 35 -3.34 8.14 5.00
CA ARG A 35 -2.54 8.62 6.11
C ARG A 35 -3.36 8.80 7.38
N GLU A 36 -4.52 9.41 7.30
CA GLU A 36 -5.38 9.64 8.46
C GLU A 36 -5.95 8.34 9.01
N LEU A 37 -6.41 7.43 8.15
CA LEU A 37 -6.89 6.13 8.57
C LEU A 37 -5.79 5.34 9.29
N THR A 38 -4.61 5.30 8.71
CA THR A 38 -3.48 4.56 9.27
C THR A 38 -3.02 5.17 10.59
N SER A 39 -2.95 6.51 10.67
CA SER A 39 -2.63 7.20 11.92
C SER A 39 -3.65 6.91 13.02
N SER A 40 -4.93 6.88 12.68
CA SER A 40 -5.99 6.55 13.63
C SER A 40 -5.85 5.14 14.17
N LEU A 41 -5.56 4.17 13.31
CA LEU A 41 -5.31 2.78 13.71
C LEU A 41 -4.07 2.69 14.61
N ALA A 42 -2.99 3.37 14.24
CA ALA A 42 -1.74 3.37 15.01
C ALA A 42 -1.95 3.93 16.43
N ARG A 43 -2.73 4.99 16.58
CA ARG A 43 -3.09 5.55 17.89
C ARG A 43 -3.91 4.61 18.75
N LEU A 44 -4.66 3.70 18.13
CA LEU A 44 -5.40 2.65 18.83
C LEU A 44 -4.54 1.43 19.17
N GLY A 45 -3.25 1.47 18.87
CA GLY A 45 -2.32 0.38 19.18
C GLY A 45 -2.18 -0.67 18.08
N VAL A 46 -2.74 -0.42 16.89
CA VAL A 46 -2.58 -1.31 15.74
C VAL A 46 -1.25 -1.01 15.05
N GLU A 47 -0.40 -1.99 14.88
CA GLU A 47 0.84 -1.86 14.14
C GLU A 47 0.55 -1.83 12.64
N CYS A 48 0.82 -0.70 12.00
CA CYS A 48 0.58 -0.51 10.58
C CYS A 48 1.91 -0.41 9.83
N THR A 49 2.06 -1.22 8.79
CA THR A 49 3.15 -1.12 7.84
C THR A 49 2.57 -0.77 6.48
N THR A 50 2.88 0.41 5.99
CA THR A 50 2.44 0.87 4.68
C THR A 50 3.53 0.58 3.66
N TYR A 51 3.15 -0.04 2.56
CA TYR A 51 4.04 -0.39 1.46
C TYR A 51 3.73 0.49 0.26
N THR A 52 4.73 1.23 -0.18
CA THR A 52 4.64 2.04 -1.40
C THR A 52 5.85 1.79 -2.28
N ARG A 53 5.69 1.91 -3.59
CA ARG A 53 6.81 1.79 -4.51
C ARG A 53 7.77 2.96 -4.33
N ALA A 54 9.06 2.68 -4.25
CA ALA A 54 10.09 3.70 -4.21
C ALA A 54 10.08 4.49 -5.52
N TRP A 55 9.95 5.82 -5.42
CA TRP A 55 9.80 6.73 -6.55
C TRP A 55 11.06 7.53 -6.86
N LYS A 56 12.11 7.34 -6.06
CA LYS A 56 13.47 7.82 -6.34
C LYS A 56 14.50 6.93 -5.65
N ARG A 57 15.76 7.06 -6.05
CA ARG A 57 16.82 6.11 -5.65
C ARG A 57 17.27 6.26 -4.21
N ASP A 58 17.33 7.48 -3.70
CA ASP A 58 17.89 7.81 -2.38
C ASP A 58 16.89 7.80 -1.24
N LEU A 59 15.72 7.20 -1.45
CA LEU A 59 14.75 7.01 -0.37
C LEU A 59 15.24 5.96 0.62
N PRO A 60 15.07 6.19 1.94
CA PRO A 60 15.34 5.15 2.93
C PRO A 60 14.39 3.96 2.73
N ASP A 61 14.85 2.77 3.04
CA ASP A 61 14.03 1.57 2.88
C ASP A 61 12.81 1.59 3.79
N VAL A 62 13.00 2.07 5.03
CA VAL A 62 11.93 2.14 6.04
C VAL A 62 11.96 3.50 6.71
N VAL A 63 10.79 4.11 6.85
CA VAL A 63 10.58 5.36 7.59
C VAL A 63 9.60 5.10 8.71
N GLU A 64 9.96 5.44 9.94
CA GLU A 64 9.00 5.46 11.04
C GLU A 64 8.25 6.79 11.00
N ILE A 65 6.96 6.74 10.64
CA ILE A 65 6.12 7.94 10.53
C ILE A 65 5.69 8.42 11.91
N GLU A 66 5.27 7.49 12.74
CA GLU A 66 4.83 7.70 14.11
C GLU A 66 4.86 6.36 14.85
N PRO A 67 4.67 6.31 16.17
CA PRO A 67 4.57 5.02 16.86
C PRO A 67 3.51 4.13 16.22
N ASN A 68 3.86 2.86 16.00
CA ASN A 68 3.02 1.85 15.34
C ASN A 68 2.75 2.09 13.85
N HIS A 69 3.43 3.04 13.21
CA HIS A 69 3.25 3.26 11.77
C HIS A 69 4.59 3.41 11.06
N ARG A 70 4.93 2.45 10.22
CA ARG A 70 6.13 2.43 9.37
C ARG A 70 5.75 2.47 7.91
N LEU A 71 6.56 3.14 7.12
CA LEU A 71 6.45 3.16 5.66
C LEU A 71 7.64 2.41 5.08
N VAL A 72 7.38 1.44 4.24
CA VAL A 72 8.39 0.67 3.51
C VAL A 72 8.40 1.12 2.06
N HIS A 73 9.56 1.57 1.57
CA HIS A 73 9.78 1.88 0.17
C HIS A 73 10.20 0.60 -0.57
N VAL A 74 9.30 0.08 -1.39
CA VAL A 74 9.51 -1.15 -2.14
C VAL A 74 10.24 -0.84 -3.46
N ARG A 75 11.38 -1.47 -3.68
CA ARG A 75 12.14 -1.31 -4.92
C ARG A 75 11.55 -2.24 -5.98
N ALA A 76 10.71 -1.71 -6.85
CA ALA A 76 10.05 -2.45 -7.92
C ALA A 76 10.08 -1.62 -9.20
N GLY A 77 10.72 -2.16 -10.22
CA GLY A 77 10.94 -1.47 -11.49
C GLY A 77 11.89 -0.29 -11.40
N ASP A 78 12.08 0.40 -12.51
CA ASP A 78 12.89 1.62 -12.59
C ASP A 78 12.15 2.78 -11.92
N VAL A 79 12.90 3.66 -11.22
CA VAL A 79 12.32 4.84 -10.56
C VAL A 79 11.67 5.81 -11.56
N ASP A 80 12.17 5.83 -12.80
CA ASP A 80 11.66 6.70 -13.88
C ASP A 80 10.49 6.08 -14.66
N LEU A 81 9.97 4.95 -14.20
CA LEU A 81 8.90 4.25 -14.89
C LEU A 81 7.63 5.12 -14.99
N PRO A 82 7.08 5.34 -16.21
CA PRO A 82 5.83 6.08 -16.36
C PRO A 82 4.68 5.39 -15.61
N LYS A 83 3.76 6.19 -15.09
CA LYS A 83 2.65 5.64 -14.29
C LYS A 83 1.78 4.65 -15.07
N GLU A 84 1.67 4.82 -16.39
CA GLU A 84 0.92 3.91 -17.26
C GLU A 84 1.53 2.51 -17.32
N GLN A 85 2.80 2.38 -16.95
CA GLN A 85 3.52 1.10 -16.94
C GLN A 85 3.61 0.48 -15.55
N LEU A 86 3.04 1.08 -14.53
CA LEU A 86 3.10 0.56 -13.16
C LEU A 86 2.43 -0.82 -13.02
N ILE A 87 1.48 -1.11 -13.88
CA ILE A 87 0.85 -2.45 -13.90
C ILE A 87 1.88 -3.55 -14.15
N ASN A 88 2.95 -3.27 -14.88
CA ASN A 88 3.97 -4.24 -15.24
C ASN A 88 4.88 -4.62 -14.07
N ILE A 89 4.96 -3.79 -13.04
CA ILE A 89 5.78 -4.07 -11.86
C ILE A 89 4.98 -4.59 -10.67
N VAL A 90 3.69 -4.81 -10.85
CA VAL A 90 2.85 -5.37 -9.77
C VAL A 90 3.40 -6.71 -9.26
N PRO A 91 3.83 -7.66 -10.11
CA PRO A 91 4.42 -8.91 -9.62
C PRO A 91 5.67 -8.69 -8.76
N GLU A 92 6.59 -7.84 -9.20
CA GLU A 92 7.82 -7.54 -8.45
C GLU A 92 7.49 -6.86 -7.10
N PHE A 93 6.58 -5.89 -7.11
CA PHE A 93 6.10 -5.24 -5.90
C PHE A 93 5.47 -6.26 -4.93
N THR A 94 4.62 -7.12 -5.46
CA THR A 94 3.90 -8.14 -4.67
C THR A 94 4.88 -9.11 -4.00
N ASP A 95 5.87 -9.58 -4.74
CA ASP A 95 6.88 -10.51 -4.21
C ASP A 95 7.67 -9.87 -3.07
N ALA A 96 8.09 -8.63 -3.23
CA ALA A 96 8.83 -7.89 -2.21
C ALA A 96 7.98 -7.65 -0.96
N VAL A 97 6.72 -7.26 -1.14
CA VAL A 97 5.80 -7.08 -0.01
C VAL A 97 5.58 -8.41 0.73
N GLY A 98 5.33 -9.48 0.00
CA GLY A 98 5.13 -10.81 0.58
C GLY A 98 6.32 -11.25 1.43
N HIS A 99 7.54 -11.05 0.92
CA HIS A 99 8.76 -11.34 1.65
C HIS A 99 8.85 -10.53 2.95
N HIS A 100 8.59 -9.23 2.89
CA HIS A 100 8.66 -8.37 4.06
C HIS A 100 7.59 -8.72 5.10
N VAL A 101 6.38 -9.06 4.66
CA VAL A 101 5.32 -9.51 5.56
C VAL A 101 5.73 -10.79 6.30
N ARG A 102 6.31 -11.76 5.60
CA ARG A 102 6.74 -13.02 6.22
C ARG A 102 7.89 -12.84 7.20
N THR A 103 8.79 -11.90 6.96
CA THR A 103 10.05 -11.78 7.70
C THR A 103 10.05 -10.64 8.72
N HIS A 104 9.26 -9.60 8.53
CA HIS A 104 9.30 -8.39 9.34
C HIS A 104 7.94 -7.98 9.90
N SER A 105 7.02 -7.49 9.05
CA SER A 105 5.78 -6.91 9.56
C SER A 105 4.82 -7.92 10.18
N ARG A 106 4.83 -9.14 9.69
CA ARG A 106 3.96 -10.23 10.21
C ARG A 106 2.49 -9.84 10.23
N ALA A 107 2.05 -9.10 9.21
CA ALA A 107 0.70 -8.60 9.11
C ALA A 107 -0.34 -9.73 9.13
N GLN A 108 -1.48 -9.43 9.71
CA GLN A 108 -2.61 -10.35 9.85
C GLN A 108 -3.77 -10.02 8.93
N VAL A 109 -3.77 -8.83 8.36
CA VAL A 109 -4.76 -8.38 7.37
C VAL A 109 -4.08 -7.44 6.37
N ILE A 110 -4.57 -7.47 5.13
CA ILE A 110 -4.08 -6.61 4.06
C ILE A 110 -5.16 -5.58 3.73
N HIS A 111 -4.81 -4.31 3.73
CA HIS A 111 -5.67 -3.23 3.27
C HIS A 111 -5.07 -2.61 2.02
N ALA A 112 -5.67 -2.89 0.86
CA ALA A 112 -5.20 -2.38 -0.43
C ALA A 112 -6.01 -1.15 -0.84
N ASN A 113 -5.31 -0.09 -1.23
CA ASN A 113 -5.89 1.16 -1.68
C ASN A 113 -5.61 1.36 -3.17
N TYR A 114 -6.64 1.60 -3.94
CA TYR A 114 -6.59 1.75 -5.39
C TYR A 114 -6.44 0.41 -6.12
N TRP A 115 -6.77 0.37 -7.41
CA TRP A 115 -6.88 -0.90 -8.15
C TRP A 115 -5.54 -1.62 -8.34
N LEU A 116 -4.43 -0.89 -8.52
CA LEU A 116 -3.09 -1.50 -8.65
C LEU A 116 -2.70 -2.24 -7.36
N SER A 117 -2.94 -1.60 -6.23
CA SER A 117 -2.73 -2.24 -4.92
C SER A 117 -3.71 -3.40 -4.70
N GLY A 118 -4.91 -3.29 -5.26
CA GLY A 118 -5.89 -4.38 -5.24
C GLY A 118 -5.40 -5.63 -5.96
N LEU A 119 -4.72 -5.48 -7.09
CA LEU A 119 -4.11 -6.61 -7.80
C LEU A 119 -3.04 -7.29 -6.93
N ALA A 120 -2.14 -6.51 -6.35
CA ALA A 120 -1.12 -7.03 -5.44
C ALA A 120 -1.76 -7.71 -4.22
N GLY A 121 -2.75 -7.05 -3.62
CA GLY A 121 -3.46 -7.58 -2.45
C GLY A 121 -4.18 -8.89 -2.73
N HIS A 122 -4.79 -9.02 -3.91
CA HIS A 122 -5.45 -10.26 -4.32
C HIS A 122 -4.46 -11.43 -4.38
N GLN A 123 -3.30 -11.22 -4.96
CA GLN A 123 -2.25 -12.25 -5.01
C GLN A 123 -1.74 -12.58 -3.60
N LEU A 124 -1.45 -11.57 -2.79
CA LEU A 124 -0.95 -11.75 -1.42
C LEU A 124 -1.98 -12.46 -0.53
N LYS A 125 -3.26 -12.18 -0.68
CA LYS A 125 -4.34 -12.86 0.04
C LYS A 125 -4.23 -14.38 -0.10
N HIS A 126 -4.00 -14.85 -1.32
CA HIS A 126 -3.89 -16.29 -1.59
C HIS A 126 -2.54 -16.84 -1.12
N GLU A 127 -1.45 -16.16 -1.39
CA GLU A 127 -0.11 -16.62 -1.02
C GLU A 127 0.10 -16.67 0.50
N LEU A 128 -0.43 -15.67 1.22
CA LEU A 128 -0.23 -15.55 2.67
C LEU A 128 -1.41 -16.07 3.50
N ASN A 129 -2.50 -16.43 2.83
CA ASN A 129 -3.74 -16.83 3.50
C ASN A 129 -4.22 -15.77 4.51
N LEU A 130 -4.31 -14.53 4.06
CA LEU A 130 -4.73 -13.39 4.88
C LEU A 130 -6.00 -12.75 4.33
N PRO A 131 -6.87 -12.22 5.19
CA PRO A 131 -8.01 -11.42 4.73
C PRO A 131 -7.55 -10.16 4.03
N LEU A 132 -8.30 -9.76 3.00
CA LEU A 132 -8.05 -8.57 2.20
C LEU A 132 -9.25 -7.65 2.27
N VAL A 133 -8.97 -6.37 2.58
CA VAL A 133 -9.91 -5.27 2.44
C VAL A 133 -9.40 -4.38 1.31
N THR A 134 -10.25 -4.10 0.33
CA THR A 134 -9.88 -3.23 -0.81
C THR A 134 -10.76 -1.99 -0.81
N THR A 135 -10.12 -0.82 -0.85
CA THR A 135 -10.81 0.45 -1.02
C THR A 135 -10.55 0.95 -2.44
N PHE A 136 -11.63 1.10 -3.21
CA PHE A 136 -11.57 1.61 -4.57
C PHE A 136 -11.79 3.11 -4.55
N HIS A 137 -10.73 3.88 -4.68
CA HIS A 137 -10.83 5.34 -4.80
C HIS A 137 -11.32 5.76 -6.17
N THR A 138 -11.08 4.90 -7.19
CA THR A 138 -11.57 5.04 -8.56
C THR A 138 -11.73 3.65 -9.16
N LEU A 139 -12.85 3.41 -9.85
CA LEU A 139 -13.04 2.15 -10.56
C LEU A 139 -12.29 2.18 -11.90
N ALA A 140 -11.54 1.14 -12.18
CA ALA A 140 -10.73 1.05 -13.40
C ALA A 140 -11.56 1.25 -14.67
N ARG A 141 -12.77 0.69 -14.73
CA ARG A 141 -13.67 0.82 -15.89
C ARG A 141 -14.15 2.26 -16.10
N VAL A 142 -14.40 2.98 -15.02
CA VAL A 142 -14.83 4.39 -15.10
C VAL A 142 -13.69 5.26 -15.62
N GLY A 143 -12.47 5.01 -15.19
CA GLY A 143 -11.28 5.72 -15.68
C GLY A 143 -11.10 5.57 -17.20
N ASN A 144 -11.34 4.37 -17.74
CA ASN A 144 -11.23 4.12 -19.16
C ASN A 144 -12.37 4.73 -19.99
N ALA A 145 -13.58 4.79 -19.43
CA ALA A 145 -14.73 5.38 -20.12
C ALA A 145 -14.59 6.90 -20.32
N ARG A 146 -13.89 7.60 -19.45
CA ARG A 146 -13.67 9.04 -19.55
C ARG A 146 -12.56 9.44 -20.55
N ARG A 147 -11.83 8.48 -21.08
CA ARG A 147 -10.74 8.70 -22.05
C ARG A 147 -11.17 8.53 -23.50
N ARG A 148 -12.45 8.27 -23.75
CA ARG A 148 -13.01 8.12 -25.11
C ARG A 148 -13.62 9.42 -25.63
#